data_9e54ad9cec953ae28beeea7fb09919e6
#
_entry.id   9e54ad9cec953ae28beeea7fb09919e6
#
_cell.length_a   1.000
_cell.length_b   1.000
_cell.length_c   1.000
_cell.angle_alpha   90.00
_cell.angle_beta   90.00
_cell.angle_gamma   90.00
#
_symmetry.space_group_name_H-M   'P 1'
#
loop_
_entity.id
_entity.type
_entity.pdbx_description
1 polymer ?
#
loop_
_entity_poly.entity_id
_entity_poly.type
_entity_poly.pdbx_seq_one_letter_code
_entity_poly.pdbx_strand_id
1 'polypeptide(L)'
;MNKLLVSLVLTLGVATSAHALEGNAEAGQGKVAVCGACHGADGNSPAPNFPKLAGQGEQYLLKQITDIKEGRRVVVEMTGMLDGLNEQDLADIAAYFASQSMTLGVADPALAERGEAIFRGGNLDTGLPSCTGCHSPTGKG
;
A
#
# COMPACT_ATOMS: atom_id res chain seq x y z
N MET A 1 64.33 0.48 21.03
CA MET A 1 63.42 -0.58 20.56
C MET A 1 62.00 -0.23 21.05
N ASN A 2 61.22 0.51 20.21
CA ASN A 2 59.90 0.97 20.59
C ASN A 2 58.87 -0.06 20.15
N LYS A 3 58.15 -0.60 21.11
CA LYS A 3 57.02 -1.48 20.85
C LYS A 3 55.76 -0.62 20.65
N LEU A 4 55.36 -0.48 19.41
CA LEU A 4 54.06 0.10 19.06
C LEU A 4 52.95 -0.90 19.41
N LEU A 5 52.21 -0.60 20.48
CA LEU A 5 50.97 -1.27 20.79
C LEU A 5 49.85 -0.72 19.89
N VAL A 6 49.51 -1.50 18.88
CA VAL A 6 48.31 -1.21 18.05
C VAL A 6 47.10 -1.70 18.83
N SER A 7 46.35 -0.76 19.44
CA SER A 7 45.06 -1.06 20.05
C SER A 7 44.00 -1.18 18.94
N LEU A 8 43.60 -2.40 18.65
CA LEU A 8 42.47 -2.71 17.77
C LEU A 8 41.19 -2.47 18.56
N VAL A 9 40.58 -1.28 18.36
CA VAL A 9 39.23 -0.99 18.91
C VAL A 9 38.23 -1.70 18.03
N LEU A 10 37.73 -2.83 18.52
CA LEU A 10 36.62 -3.54 17.91
C LEU A 10 35.31 -2.74 18.21
N THR A 11 34.89 -1.88 17.33
CA THR A 11 33.56 -1.27 17.42
C THR A 11 32.51 -2.32 17.07
N LEU A 12 31.89 -2.91 18.10
CA LEU A 12 30.63 -3.66 17.90
C LEU A 12 29.56 -2.68 17.42
N GLY A 13 29.34 -2.62 16.13
CA GLY A 13 28.18 -1.93 15.56
C GLY A 13 26.93 -2.71 15.97
N VAL A 14 26.16 -2.14 16.92
CA VAL A 14 24.81 -2.63 17.19
C VAL A 14 23.99 -2.28 15.94
N ALA A 15 23.78 -3.27 15.08
CA ALA A 15 22.81 -3.16 13.99
C ALA A 15 21.43 -3.12 14.64
N THR A 16 20.90 -1.92 14.86
CA THR A 16 19.48 -1.74 15.14
C THR A 16 18.73 -2.11 13.87
N SER A 17 18.20 -3.33 13.82
CA SER A 17 17.25 -3.71 12.78
C SER A 17 16.08 -2.76 12.89
N ALA A 18 15.88 -1.88 11.91
CA ALA A 18 14.64 -1.14 11.78
C ALA A 18 13.57 -2.20 11.44
N HIS A 19 12.86 -2.67 12.46
CA HIS A 19 11.67 -3.49 12.23
C HIS A 19 10.64 -2.59 11.57
N ALA A 20 10.27 -2.91 10.34
CA ALA A 20 9.07 -2.35 9.76
C ALA A 20 7.90 -2.69 10.70
N LEU A 21 7.01 -1.72 10.95
CA LEU A 21 5.87 -1.93 11.81
C LEU A 21 4.99 -3.02 11.16
N GLU A 22 4.82 -4.14 11.85
CA GLU A 22 4.01 -5.26 11.38
C GLU A 22 2.56 -5.08 11.83
N GLY A 23 1.62 -5.14 10.88
CA GLY A 23 0.19 -5.02 11.15
C GLY A 23 -0.42 -6.35 11.52
N ASN A 24 -1.46 -6.32 12.38
CA ASN A 24 -2.27 -7.47 12.75
C ASN A 24 -3.68 -7.33 12.15
N ALA A 25 -4.02 -8.19 11.18
CA ALA A 25 -5.30 -8.13 10.46
C ALA A 25 -6.52 -8.36 11.38
N GLU A 26 -6.41 -9.23 12.39
CA GLU A 26 -7.50 -9.48 13.35
C GLU A 26 -7.76 -8.24 14.23
N ALA A 27 -6.69 -7.62 14.72
CA ALA A 27 -6.80 -6.35 15.46
C ALA A 27 -7.35 -5.23 14.57
N GLY A 28 -6.97 -5.21 13.28
CA GLY A 28 -7.46 -4.26 12.28
C GLY A 28 -8.95 -4.36 12.03
N GLN A 29 -9.52 -5.58 12.03
CA GLN A 29 -10.95 -5.80 11.84
C GLN A 29 -11.81 -5.01 12.84
N GLY A 30 -11.37 -4.90 14.08
CA GLY A 30 -12.06 -4.10 15.10
C GLY A 30 -11.99 -2.58 14.90
N LYS A 31 -11.13 -2.11 14.01
CA LYS A 31 -10.82 -0.67 13.83
C LYS A 31 -11.40 -0.08 12.53
N VAL A 32 -11.91 -0.92 11.62
CA VAL A 32 -12.31 -0.48 10.26
C VAL A 32 -13.77 -0.08 10.11
N ALA A 33 -14.55 -0.03 11.20
CA ALA A 33 -15.99 0.25 11.12
C ALA A 33 -16.29 1.59 10.40
N VAL A 34 -15.54 2.64 10.70
CA VAL A 34 -15.69 3.96 10.05
C VAL A 34 -15.25 3.90 8.59
N CYS A 35 -14.17 3.19 8.29
CA CYS A 35 -13.63 3.03 6.93
C CYS A 35 -14.65 2.31 6.03
N GLY A 36 -15.32 1.31 6.59
CA GLY A 36 -16.31 0.49 5.89
C GLY A 36 -17.52 1.25 5.35
N ALA A 37 -17.84 2.42 5.92
CA ALA A 37 -18.96 3.25 5.46
C ALA A 37 -18.77 3.72 4.00
N CYS A 38 -17.53 3.95 3.57
CA CYS A 38 -17.20 4.38 2.21
C CYS A 38 -16.53 3.26 1.40
N HIS A 39 -15.61 2.53 2.03
CA HIS A 39 -14.79 1.54 1.34
C HIS A 39 -15.38 0.12 1.33
N GLY A 40 -16.54 -0.10 1.98
CA GLY A 40 -17.07 -1.45 2.24
C GLY A 40 -16.41 -2.10 3.44
N ALA A 41 -17.15 -2.94 4.18
CA ALA A 41 -16.66 -3.56 5.41
C ALA A 41 -15.41 -4.44 5.18
N ASP A 42 -15.33 -5.03 4.00
CA ASP A 42 -14.22 -5.86 3.52
C ASP A 42 -13.27 -5.11 2.57
N GLY A 43 -13.45 -3.80 2.38
CA GLY A 43 -12.66 -3.00 1.45
C GLY A 43 -13.07 -3.11 -0.01
N ASN A 44 -14.18 -3.80 -0.33
CA ASN A 44 -14.75 -3.85 -1.66
C ASN A 44 -15.81 -2.75 -1.83
N SER A 45 -15.36 -1.51 -2.02
CA SER A 45 -16.26 -0.37 -2.18
C SER A 45 -17.36 -0.63 -3.20
N PRO A 46 -18.65 -0.39 -2.86
CA PRO A 46 -19.75 -0.49 -3.80
C PRO A 46 -19.87 0.73 -4.71
N ALA A 47 -19.20 1.83 -4.37
CA ALA A 47 -19.31 3.10 -5.08
C ALA A 47 -18.01 3.44 -5.81
N PRO A 48 -18.07 3.86 -7.09
CA PRO A 48 -16.86 4.06 -7.92
C PRO A 48 -16.01 5.26 -7.50
N ASN A 49 -16.55 6.18 -6.72
CA ASN A 49 -15.83 7.34 -6.19
C ASN A 49 -14.98 7.02 -4.95
N PHE A 50 -15.19 5.87 -4.32
CA PHE A 50 -14.32 5.40 -3.23
C PHE A 50 -13.47 4.22 -3.70
N PRO A 51 -12.15 4.26 -3.51
CA PRO A 51 -11.29 3.19 -3.97
C PRO A 51 -11.53 1.87 -3.21
N LYS A 52 -11.38 0.74 -3.92
CA LYS A 52 -11.28 -0.55 -3.27
C LYS A 52 -9.95 -0.65 -2.52
N LEU A 53 -10.00 -1.17 -1.30
CA LEU A 53 -8.85 -1.41 -0.43
C LEU A 53 -8.53 -2.90 -0.30
N ALA A 54 -9.53 -3.77 -0.54
CA ALA A 54 -9.40 -5.22 -0.45
C ALA A 54 -8.26 -5.75 -1.33
N GLY A 55 -7.36 -6.53 -0.74
CA GLY A 55 -6.26 -7.17 -1.45
C GLY A 55 -5.16 -6.23 -1.96
N GLN A 56 -5.20 -4.96 -1.59
CA GLN A 56 -4.12 -4.02 -1.90
C GLN A 56 -2.91 -4.30 -1.01
N GLY A 57 -1.71 -4.04 -1.51
CA GLY A 57 -0.47 -4.29 -0.76
C GLY A 57 -0.45 -3.58 0.60
N GLU A 58 -0.13 -4.32 1.66
CA GLU A 58 -0.14 -3.82 3.05
C GLU A 58 0.75 -2.58 3.22
N GLN A 59 1.99 -2.65 2.75
CA GLN A 59 2.95 -1.54 2.84
C GLN A 59 2.49 -0.31 2.06
N TYR A 60 1.81 -0.52 0.92
CA TYR A 60 1.22 0.57 0.16
C TYR A 60 0.07 1.21 0.93
N LEU A 61 -0.85 0.41 1.49
CA LEU A 61 -1.95 0.91 2.29
C LEU A 61 -1.44 1.70 3.50
N LEU A 62 -0.49 1.13 4.27
CA LEU A 62 0.12 1.79 5.42
C LEU A 62 0.74 3.13 5.03
N LYS A 63 1.52 3.14 3.96
CA LYS A 63 2.09 4.40 3.45
C LYS A 63 1.00 5.42 3.12
N GLN A 64 -0.04 5.01 2.40
CA GLN A 64 -1.09 5.93 1.96
C GLN A 64 -1.88 6.53 3.13
N ILE A 65 -2.32 5.72 4.11
CA ILE A 65 -3.07 6.23 5.26
C ILE A 65 -2.19 7.07 6.18
N THR A 66 -0.91 6.75 6.31
CA THR A 66 0.07 7.58 7.03
C THR A 66 0.26 8.94 6.34
N ASP A 67 0.42 8.95 5.02
CA ASP A 67 0.56 10.19 4.25
C ASP A 67 -0.70 11.07 4.34
N ILE A 68 -1.89 10.46 4.37
CA ILE A 68 -3.15 11.20 4.56
C ILE A 68 -3.22 11.79 5.98
N LYS A 69 -2.94 10.99 7.00
CA LYS A 69 -2.94 11.44 8.39
C LYS A 69 -2.00 12.61 8.63
N GLU A 70 -0.81 12.56 8.05
CA GLU A 70 0.22 13.59 8.21
C GLU A 70 0.08 14.76 7.20
N GLY A 71 -0.95 14.75 6.37
CA GLY A 71 -1.22 15.82 5.41
C GLY A 71 -0.29 15.84 4.19
N ARG A 72 0.57 14.84 4.00
CA ARG A 72 1.40 14.70 2.80
C ARG A 72 0.58 14.30 1.56
N ARG A 73 -0.54 13.61 1.77
CA ARG A 73 -1.55 13.32 0.75
C ARG A 73 -2.89 13.92 1.17
N VAL A 74 -3.35 14.92 0.44
CA VAL A 74 -4.64 15.58 0.74
C VAL A 74 -5.77 14.79 0.09
N VAL A 75 -6.68 14.27 0.93
CA VAL A 75 -7.95 13.62 0.55
C VAL A 75 -9.05 14.23 1.41
N VAL A 76 -9.82 15.13 0.84
CA VAL A 76 -10.79 15.97 1.58
C VAL A 76 -11.81 15.10 2.34
N GLU A 77 -12.29 14.01 1.71
CA GLU A 77 -13.27 13.08 2.28
C GLU A 77 -12.74 12.32 3.52
N MET A 78 -11.42 12.22 3.66
CA MET A 78 -10.78 11.52 4.78
C MET A 78 -10.27 12.47 5.87
N THR A 79 -10.51 13.77 5.74
CA THR A 79 -10.04 14.76 6.71
C THR A 79 -10.56 14.44 8.12
N GLY A 80 -9.64 14.34 9.08
CA GLY A 80 -9.94 14.07 10.50
C GLY A 80 -10.25 12.62 10.84
N MET A 81 -10.46 11.74 9.85
CA MET A 81 -10.85 10.34 10.11
C MET A 81 -9.75 9.50 10.75
N LEU A 82 -8.50 9.92 10.60
CA LEU A 82 -7.32 9.19 11.09
C LEU A 82 -6.70 9.79 12.35
N ASP A 83 -7.23 10.91 12.85
CA ASP A 83 -6.59 11.68 13.92
C ASP A 83 -6.45 10.89 15.23
N GLY A 84 -7.45 10.09 15.58
CA GLY A 84 -7.46 9.28 16.81
C GLY A 84 -6.66 7.97 16.72
N LEU A 85 -6.10 7.63 15.56
CA LEU A 85 -5.39 6.37 15.35
C LEU A 85 -3.89 6.56 15.56
N ASN A 86 -3.23 5.64 16.27
CA ASN A 86 -1.77 5.60 16.38
C ASN A 86 -1.14 4.81 15.22
N GLU A 87 0.19 4.74 15.16
CA GLU A 87 0.91 4.06 14.07
C GLU A 87 0.57 2.57 13.97
N GLN A 88 0.41 1.88 15.13
CA GLN A 88 0.03 0.47 15.16
C GLN A 88 -1.40 0.28 14.64
N ASP A 89 -2.32 1.18 14.96
CA ASP A 89 -3.68 1.13 14.44
C ASP A 89 -3.71 1.24 12.90
N LEU A 90 -2.89 2.12 12.34
CA LEU A 90 -2.76 2.27 10.89
C LEU A 90 -2.18 1.00 10.25
N ALA A 91 -1.17 0.38 10.87
CA ALA A 91 -0.59 -0.87 10.40
C ALA A 91 -1.61 -2.02 10.43
N ASP A 92 -2.36 -2.15 11.53
CA ASP A 92 -3.40 -3.18 11.70
C ASP A 92 -4.52 -3.01 10.65
N ILE A 93 -4.97 -1.79 10.41
CA ILE A 93 -5.97 -1.46 9.38
C ILE A 93 -5.44 -1.83 7.99
N ALA A 94 -4.18 -1.50 7.69
CA ALA A 94 -3.55 -1.85 6.43
C ALA A 94 -3.47 -3.38 6.23
N ALA A 95 -3.05 -4.11 7.26
CA ALA A 95 -3.00 -5.57 7.26
C ALA A 95 -4.39 -6.20 7.06
N TYR A 96 -5.43 -5.65 7.72
CA TYR A 96 -6.80 -6.12 7.54
C TYR A 96 -7.27 -6.01 6.09
N PHE A 97 -7.19 -4.84 5.48
CA PHE A 97 -7.62 -4.67 4.09
C PHE A 97 -6.74 -5.44 3.09
N ALA A 98 -5.45 -5.55 3.36
CA ALA A 98 -4.55 -6.35 2.54
C ALA A 98 -4.92 -7.84 2.54
N SER A 99 -5.42 -8.36 3.67
CA SER A 99 -5.84 -9.76 3.82
C SER A 99 -7.16 -10.08 3.12
N GLN A 100 -7.93 -9.07 2.71
CA GLN A 100 -9.22 -9.27 2.08
C GLN A 100 -9.08 -9.65 0.60
N SER A 101 -10.08 -10.35 0.06
CA SER A 101 -10.13 -10.70 -1.35
C SER A 101 -10.80 -9.60 -2.16
N MET A 102 -10.09 -9.07 -3.16
CA MET A 102 -10.66 -8.05 -4.07
C MET A 102 -11.69 -8.68 -4.99
N THR A 103 -12.90 -8.11 -5.03
CA THR A 103 -13.88 -8.41 -6.08
C THR A 103 -13.48 -7.69 -7.36
N LEU A 104 -13.36 -8.44 -8.46
CA LEU A 104 -13.05 -7.86 -9.76
C LEU A 104 -14.24 -7.06 -10.29
N GLY A 105 -13.96 -5.91 -10.87
CA GLY A 105 -14.94 -5.16 -11.64
C GLY A 105 -15.15 -5.78 -13.03
N VAL A 106 -16.24 -5.37 -13.68
CA VAL A 106 -16.51 -5.71 -15.08
C VAL A 106 -16.14 -4.50 -15.94
N ALA A 107 -15.27 -4.73 -16.92
CA ALA A 107 -14.94 -3.71 -17.91
C ALA A 107 -15.83 -3.89 -19.16
N ASP A 108 -16.07 -2.82 -19.90
CA ASP A 108 -16.65 -2.91 -21.25
C ASP A 108 -15.72 -3.79 -22.13
N PRO A 109 -16.24 -4.86 -22.77
CA PRO A 109 -15.42 -5.78 -23.54
C PRO A 109 -14.59 -5.08 -24.63
N ALA A 110 -15.15 -4.07 -25.32
CA ALA A 110 -14.44 -3.32 -26.34
C ALA A 110 -13.29 -2.49 -25.78
N LEU A 111 -13.47 -1.92 -24.58
CA LEU A 111 -12.41 -1.20 -23.86
C LEU A 111 -11.37 -2.15 -23.26
N ALA A 112 -11.80 -3.34 -22.80
CA ALA A 112 -10.90 -4.33 -22.24
C ALA A 112 -9.88 -4.84 -23.26
N GLU A 113 -10.33 -5.19 -24.50
CA GLU A 113 -9.44 -5.64 -25.58
C GLU A 113 -8.38 -4.56 -25.92
N ARG A 114 -8.84 -3.32 -26.09
CA ARG A 114 -7.93 -2.20 -26.37
C ARG A 114 -6.99 -1.92 -25.18
N GLY A 115 -7.51 -1.98 -23.98
CA GLY A 115 -6.75 -1.80 -22.75
C GLY A 115 -5.67 -2.87 -22.57
N GLU A 116 -6.00 -4.13 -22.87
CA GLU A 116 -5.03 -5.23 -22.84
C GLU A 116 -3.90 -5.01 -23.85
N ALA A 117 -4.22 -4.62 -25.06
CA ALA A 117 -3.21 -4.34 -26.08
C ALA A 117 -2.24 -3.23 -25.63
N ILE A 118 -2.76 -2.14 -25.07
CA ILE A 118 -1.95 -1.05 -24.51
C ILE A 118 -1.15 -1.50 -23.28
N PHE A 119 -1.77 -2.25 -22.37
CA PHE A 119 -1.10 -2.74 -21.17
C PHE A 119 0.12 -3.61 -21.49
N ARG A 120 -0.03 -4.50 -22.50
CA ARG A 120 1.02 -5.43 -22.92
C ARG A 120 2.05 -4.81 -23.88
N GLY A 121 1.60 -3.99 -24.82
CA GLY A 121 2.44 -3.47 -25.91
C GLY A 121 2.80 -1.98 -25.80
N GLY A 122 2.12 -1.23 -24.94
CA GLY A 122 2.21 0.23 -24.97
C GLY A 122 1.47 0.85 -26.14
N ASN A 123 1.81 2.10 -26.43
CA ASN A 123 1.33 2.82 -27.61
C ASN A 123 2.47 3.64 -28.21
N LEU A 124 2.98 3.18 -29.34
CA LEU A 124 4.13 3.81 -30.01
C LEU A 124 3.79 5.21 -30.56
N ASP A 125 2.55 5.44 -30.96
CA ASP A 125 2.13 6.73 -31.52
C ASP A 125 2.15 7.85 -30.49
N THR A 126 1.92 7.50 -29.21
CA THR A 126 1.92 8.45 -28.09
C THR A 126 3.19 8.36 -27.23
N GLY A 127 4.10 7.43 -27.55
CA GLY A 127 5.32 7.18 -26.76
C GLY A 127 5.03 6.51 -25.40
N LEU A 128 3.85 5.90 -25.22
CA LEU A 128 3.49 5.22 -23.97
C LEU A 128 4.16 3.84 -23.91
N PRO A 129 5.03 3.58 -22.91
CA PRO A 129 5.64 2.27 -22.75
C PRO A 129 4.61 1.21 -22.29
N SER A 130 4.95 -0.06 -22.46
CA SER A 130 4.12 -1.15 -21.94
C SER A 130 4.08 -1.13 -20.41
N CYS A 131 2.88 -1.26 -19.83
CA CYS A 131 2.69 -1.25 -18.39
C CYS A 131 3.27 -2.53 -17.74
N THR A 132 3.31 -3.64 -18.48
CA THR A 132 3.84 -4.93 -18.01
C THR A 132 5.31 -4.88 -17.62
N GLY A 133 6.08 -3.94 -18.16
CA GLY A 133 7.50 -3.76 -17.83
C GLY A 133 7.76 -3.41 -16.38
N CYS A 134 6.82 -2.71 -15.74
CA CYS A 134 6.90 -2.30 -14.32
C CYS A 134 5.86 -3.04 -13.44
N HIS A 135 4.70 -3.38 -14.01
CA HIS A 135 3.57 -3.91 -13.24
C HIS A 135 3.36 -5.43 -13.38
N SER A 136 4.30 -6.16 -13.95
CA SER A 136 4.20 -7.58 -14.29
C SER A 136 3.08 -7.89 -15.32
N PRO A 137 3.06 -9.09 -15.92
CA PRO A 137 2.01 -9.46 -16.89
C PRO A 137 0.60 -9.51 -16.30
N THR A 138 0.48 -9.62 -14.98
CA THR A 138 -0.80 -9.72 -14.25
C THR A 138 -1.24 -8.42 -13.58
N GLY A 139 -0.42 -7.37 -13.63
CA GLY A 139 -0.70 -6.09 -12.97
C GLY A 139 -0.57 -6.10 -11.45
N LYS A 140 0.09 -7.10 -10.88
CA LYS A 140 0.22 -7.23 -9.41
C LYS A 140 1.50 -6.59 -8.83
N GLY A 141 2.33 -5.98 -9.65
CA GLY A 141 3.61 -5.41 -9.25
C GLY A 141 4.75 -6.41 -9.27
#